data_1f50980e9e1f11b880af4a7c3bdb2cfa
#
_entry.id   1f50980e9e1f11b880af4a7c3bdb2cfa
#
_cell.length_a   1.000
_cell.length_b   1.000
_cell.length_c   1.000
_cell.angle_alpha   90.00
_cell.angle_beta   90.00
_cell.angle_gamma   90.00
#
_symmetry.space_group_name_H-M   'P 1'
#
loop_
_entity.id
_entity.type
_entity.pdbx_description
1 polymer ?
#
loop_
_entity_poly.entity_id
_entity_poly.type
_entity_poly.pdbx_seq_one_letter_code
_entity_poly.pdbx_strand_id
1 'polypeptide(L)'
;LDQSALVSLMVELFTAIRLVSAYPAPAVLPEVHSFPQSEMRRRLCEGRPCSIKAYYHPDWGVVIDETLDVHHDPFDRSILLHELVHHLQKTTGKFEVVASFCSRRMAEELEAYEIQNRYLSKANTSRRALFMGSTGKCADADEAFRAQAHSQPKGD
;
A
#
# COMPACT_ATOMS: atom_id res chain seq x y z
N LEU A 1 15.62 -12.87 0.69
CA LEU A 1 15.49 -12.19 1.99
C LEU A 1 15.55 -13.23 3.11
N ASP A 2 16.38 -12.96 4.15
CA ASP A 2 16.36 -13.77 5.38
C ASP A 2 15.04 -13.52 6.11
N GLN A 3 14.24 -14.58 6.31
CA GLN A 3 12.93 -14.51 6.94
C GLN A 3 12.98 -13.96 8.37
N SER A 4 14.00 -14.33 9.14
CA SER A 4 14.16 -13.88 10.53
C SER A 4 14.44 -12.37 10.59
N ALA A 5 15.35 -11.88 9.74
CA ALA A 5 15.65 -10.48 9.61
C ALA A 5 14.44 -9.67 9.11
N LEU A 6 13.66 -10.23 8.20
CA LEU A 6 12.46 -9.59 7.66
C LEU A 6 11.35 -9.46 8.72
N VAL A 7 11.11 -10.51 9.52
CA VAL A 7 10.16 -10.45 10.64
C VAL A 7 10.57 -9.37 11.65
N SER A 8 11.85 -9.31 12.02
CA SER A 8 12.37 -8.27 12.92
C SER A 8 12.15 -6.87 12.35
N LEU A 9 12.45 -6.67 11.07
CA LEU A 9 12.20 -5.41 10.37
C LEU A 9 10.72 -5.03 10.36
N MET A 10 9.81 -5.96 10.09
CA MET A 10 8.37 -5.68 10.13
C MET A 10 7.91 -5.22 11.52
N VAL A 11 8.39 -5.84 12.60
CA VAL A 11 8.08 -5.42 13.97
C VAL A 11 8.56 -4.00 14.24
N GLU A 12 9.77 -3.66 13.79
CA GLU A 12 10.31 -2.30 13.88
C GLU A 12 9.44 -1.30 13.11
N LEU A 13 9.04 -1.64 11.89
CA LEU A 13 8.22 -0.77 11.03
C LEU A 13 6.81 -0.57 11.59
N PHE A 14 6.16 -1.62 12.10
CA PHE A 14 4.87 -1.46 12.79
C PHE A 14 4.99 -0.61 14.06
N THR A 15 6.10 -0.72 14.78
CA THR A 15 6.38 0.16 15.91
C THR A 15 6.54 1.62 15.45
N ALA A 16 7.27 1.85 14.36
CA ALA A 16 7.43 3.18 13.77
C ALA A 16 6.09 3.77 13.30
N ILE A 17 5.22 2.97 12.67
CA ILE A 17 3.87 3.40 12.27
C ILE A 17 3.07 3.84 13.49
N ARG A 18 3.09 3.08 14.58
CA ARG A 18 2.37 3.43 15.83
C ARG A 18 2.85 4.72 16.47
N LEU A 19 4.13 5.06 16.32
CA LEU A 19 4.68 6.32 16.84
C LEU A 19 4.22 7.57 16.07
N VAL A 20 3.71 7.41 14.85
CA VAL A 20 3.30 8.51 13.97
C VAL A 20 1.83 8.46 13.56
N SER A 21 1.10 7.46 14.01
CA SER A 21 -0.32 7.23 13.70
C SER A 21 -1.06 6.64 14.90
N ALA A 22 -2.38 6.51 14.79
CA ALA A 22 -3.22 5.89 15.81
C ALA A 22 -3.48 4.38 15.57
N TYR A 23 -2.75 3.74 14.65
CA TYR A 23 -2.94 2.32 14.37
C TYR A 23 -2.50 1.45 15.55
N PRO A 24 -3.22 0.36 15.86
CA PRO A 24 -2.77 -0.64 16.83
C PRO A 24 -1.62 -1.47 16.25
N ALA A 25 -0.98 -2.28 17.08
CA ALA A 25 -0.14 -3.35 16.57
C ALA A 25 -0.99 -4.35 15.78
N PRO A 26 -0.51 -4.89 14.65
CA PRO A 26 -1.26 -5.90 13.91
C PRO A 26 -1.40 -7.19 14.74
N ALA A 27 -2.55 -7.85 14.65
CA ALA A 27 -2.76 -9.15 15.27
C ALA A 27 -1.93 -10.26 14.59
N VAL A 28 -1.73 -10.12 13.27
CA VAL A 28 -0.95 -11.04 12.43
C VAL A 28 -0.08 -10.22 11.50
N LEU A 29 1.19 -10.60 11.36
CA LEU A 29 2.08 -10.00 10.39
C LEU A 29 1.71 -10.49 8.98
N PRO A 30 1.69 -9.62 7.95
CA PRO A 30 1.50 -10.05 6.58
C PRO A 30 2.71 -10.85 6.10
N GLU A 31 2.50 -11.75 5.15
CA GLU A 31 3.61 -12.32 4.39
C GLU A 31 4.26 -11.24 3.53
N VAL A 32 5.57 -11.35 3.30
CA VAL A 32 6.31 -10.46 2.41
C VAL A 32 7.06 -11.30 1.37
N HIS A 33 6.76 -11.04 0.11
CA HIS A 33 7.36 -11.72 -1.04
C HIS A 33 8.22 -10.73 -1.84
N SER A 34 9.37 -11.21 -2.31
CA SER A 34 10.27 -10.42 -3.16
C SER A 34 10.27 -11.01 -4.57
N PHE A 35 9.99 -10.19 -5.58
CA PHE A 35 9.94 -10.60 -6.97
C PHE A 35 10.78 -9.68 -7.87
N PRO A 36 11.35 -10.22 -8.97
CA PRO A 36 11.94 -9.40 -10.01
C PRO A 36 10.88 -8.54 -10.70
N GLN A 37 11.29 -7.38 -11.24
CA GLN A 37 10.38 -6.43 -11.89
C GLN A 37 9.56 -7.05 -13.04
N SER A 38 10.10 -8.05 -13.73
CA SER A 38 9.36 -8.79 -14.76
C SER A 38 8.14 -9.53 -14.21
N GLU A 39 8.30 -10.15 -13.04
CA GLU A 39 7.23 -10.85 -12.35
C GLU A 39 6.22 -9.87 -11.74
N MET A 40 6.69 -8.73 -11.19
CA MET A 40 5.84 -7.64 -10.74
C MET A 40 4.91 -7.16 -11.88
N ARG A 41 5.49 -6.89 -13.06
CA ARG A 41 4.71 -6.49 -14.25
C ARG A 41 3.70 -7.54 -14.67
N ARG A 42 4.09 -8.80 -14.68
CA ARG A 42 3.18 -9.90 -15.06
C ARG A 42 1.98 -9.97 -14.13
N ARG A 43 2.20 -9.88 -12.82
CA ARG A 43 1.16 -10.05 -11.80
C ARG A 43 0.29 -8.82 -11.61
N LEU A 44 0.88 -7.63 -11.62
CA LEU A 44 0.22 -6.40 -11.19
C LEU A 44 -0.17 -5.48 -12.35
N CYS A 45 0.44 -5.65 -13.52
CA CYS A 45 0.25 -4.77 -14.68
C CYS A 45 -0.16 -5.51 -15.95
N GLU A 46 -0.57 -6.76 -15.84
CA GLU A 46 -0.97 -7.60 -16.99
C GLU A 46 0.12 -7.67 -18.08
N GLY A 47 1.40 -7.66 -17.68
CA GLY A 47 2.54 -7.64 -18.57
C GLY A 47 2.86 -6.27 -19.20
N ARG A 48 2.04 -5.24 -18.97
CA ARG A 48 2.28 -3.88 -19.45
C ARG A 48 3.42 -3.20 -18.70
N PRO A 49 4.15 -2.24 -19.31
CA PRO A 49 5.16 -1.47 -18.61
C PRO A 49 4.54 -0.74 -17.40
N CYS A 50 5.13 -0.95 -16.23
CA CYS A 50 4.80 -0.22 -15.01
C CYS A 50 6.03 -0.15 -14.11
N SER A 51 6.04 0.83 -13.20
CA SER A 51 7.15 1.08 -12.28
C SER A 51 6.77 0.79 -10.82
N ILE A 52 5.82 -0.13 -10.59
CA ILE A 52 5.40 -0.53 -9.24
C ILE A 52 6.60 -1.13 -8.52
N LYS A 53 6.93 -0.59 -7.35
CA LYS A 53 8.03 -1.06 -6.50
C LYS A 53 7.55 -1.96 -5.37
N ALA A 54 6.31 -1.78 -4.93
CA ALA A 54 5.68 -2.62 -3.92
C ALA A 54 4.16 -2.60 -4.09
N TYR A 55 3.48 -3.57 -3.50
CA TYR A 55 2.03 -3.68 -3.52
C TYR A 55 1.55 -4.56 -2.37
N TYR A 56 0.51 -4.12 -1.67
CA TYR A 56 -0.20 -4.93 -0.70
C TYR A 56 -1.46 -5.57 -1.31
N HIS A 57 -1.65 -6.86 -1.05
CA HIS A 57 -2.88 -7.58 -1.37
C HIS A 57 -3.38 -8.35 -0.14
N PRO A 58 -4.68 -8.29 0.18
CA PRO A 58 -5.21 -8.97 1.38
C PRO A 58 -4.91 -10.47 1.46
N ASP A 59 -4.91 -11.16 0.32
CA ASP A 59 -4.73 -12.62 0.26
C ASP A 59 -3.26 -13.03 0.08
N TRP A 60 -2.38 -12.13 -0.40
CA TRP A 60 -0.99 -12.46 -0.71
C TRP A 60 0.01 -11.78 0.25
N GLY A 61 -0.46 -10.84 1.05
CA GLY A 61 0.44 -10.00 1.83
C GLY A 61 1.08 -8.88 1.02
N VAL A 62 2.33 -8.58 1.33
CA VAL A 62 3.12 -7.53 0.66
C VAL A 62 4.03 -8.15 -0.39
N VAL A 63 4.06 -7.57 -1.57
CA VAL A 63 5.00 -7.91 -2.64
C VAL A 63 5.92 -6.72 -2.86
N ILE A 64 7.23 -6.95 -2.89
CA ILE A 64 8.25 -5.92 -3.14
C ILE A 64 9.15 -6.30 -4.31
N ASP A 65 9.65 -5.29 -5.02
CA ASP A 65 10.70 -5.45 -6.03
C ASP A 65 12.00 -5.91 -5.35
N GLU A 66 12.63 -6.96 -5.87
CA GLU A 66 13.86 -7.54 -5.32
C GLU A 66 15.05 -6.58 -5.29
N THR A 67 14.98 -5.46 -6.04
CA THR A 67 16.03 -4.44 -6.06
C THR A 67 15.95 -3.46 -4.88
N LEU A 68 14.89 -3.53 -4.06
CA LEU A 68 14.76 -2.68 -2.87
C LEU A 68 15.69 -3.17 -1.75
N ASP A 69 16.52 -2.27 -1.25
CA ASP A 69 17.35 -2.52 -0.06
C ASP A 69 16.64 -2.08 1.22
N VAL A 70 15.60 -2.82 1.60
CA VAL A 70 14.77 -2.50 2.77
C VAL A 70 15.53 -2.57 4.10
N HIS A 71 16.69 -3.21 4.13
CA HIS A 71 17.49 -3.33 5.36
C HIS A 71 18.43 -2.14 5.58
N HIS A 72 18.94 -1.50 4.51
CA HIS A 72 19.96 -0.46 4.65
C HIS A 72 19.55 0.90 4.09
N ASP A 73 18.67 0.98 3.08
CA ASP A 73 18.18 2.25 2.55
C ASP A 73 16.88 2.69 3.25
N PRO A 74 16.87 3.83 3.98
CA PRO A 74 15.67 4.31 4.68
C PRO A 74 14.48 4.61 3.74
N PHE A 75 14.75 4.99 2.49
CA PHE A 75 13.68 5.26 1.54
C PHE A 75 13.06 3.96 1.01
N ASP A 76 13.85 2.97 0.65
CA ASP A 76 13.37 1.65 0.23
C ASP A 76 12.61 0.98 1.38
N ARG A 77 13.12 1.10 2.60
CA ARG A 77 12.42 0.67 3.83
C ARG A 77 11.06 1.36 3.99
N SER A 78 10.98 2.65 3.65
CA SER A 78 9.72 3.40 3.71
C SER A 78 8.69 2.93 2.70
N ILE A 79 9.12 2.35 1.57
CA ILE A 79 8.22 1.72 0.59
C ILE A 79 7.55 0.49 1.21
N LEU A 80 8.32 -0.37 1.88
CA LEU A 80 7.76 -1.49 2.64
C LEU A 80 6.79 -0.99 3.72
N LEU A 81 7.18 0.04 4.49
CA LEU A 81 6.31 0.64 5.51
C LEU A 81 4.97 1.13 4.92
N HIS A 82 4.96 1.72 3.73
CA HIS A 82 3.75 2.15 3.03
C HIS A 82 2.78 0.97 2.83
N GLU A 83 3.28 -0.17 2.35
CA GLU A 83 2.45 -1.36 2.15
C GLU A 83 1.96 -1.97 3.48
N LEU A 84 2.76 -1.86 4.56
CA LEU A 84 2.33 -2.27 5.89
C LEU A 84 1.22 -1.36 6.45
N VAL A 85 1.16 -0.09 6.05
CA VAL A 85 0.02 0.79 6.37
C VAL A 85 -1.25 0.28 5.68
N HIS A 86 -1.19 -0.13 4.41
CA HIS A 86 -2.34 -0.72 3.73
C HIS A 86 -2.83 -2.01 4.42
N HIS A 87 -1.93 -2.83 4.94
CA HIS A 87 -2.30 -3.97 5.78
C HIS A 87 -3.11 -3.55 7.01
N LEU A 88 -2.68 -2.51 7.72
CA LEU A 88 -3.41 -1.99 8.89
C LEU A 88 -4.75 -1.35 8.51
N GLN A 89 -4.81 -0.60 7.41
CA GLN A 89 -6.05 -0.02 6.89
C GLN A 89 -7.08 -1.12 6.63
N LYS A 90 -6.65 -2.21 5.99
CA LYS A 90 -7.51 -3.34 5.65
C LYS A 90 -7.95 -4.13 6.88
N THR A 91 -7.03 -4.48 7.76
CA THR A 91 -7.32 -5.31 8.95
C THR A 91 -8.13 -4.57 10.02
N THR A 92 -8.03 -3.25 10.08
CA THR A 92 -8.86 -2.42 10.99
C THR A 92 -10.18 -1.99 10.38
N GLY A 93 -10.39 -2.16 9.07
CA GLY A 93 -11.59 -1.72 8.37
C GLY A 93 -11.77 -0.20 8.33
N LYS A 94 -10.71 0.58 8.58
CA LYS A 94 -10.77 2.04 8.78
C LYS A 94 -11.52 2.78 7.68
N PHE A 95 -11.34 2.40 6.43
CA PHE A 95 -11.93 3.07 5.27
C PHE A 95 -13.13 2.33 4.67
N GLU A 96 -13.62 1.27 5.29
CA GLU A 96 -14.79 0.52 4.79
C GLU A 96 -16.08 1.34 4.78
N VAL A 97 -16.16 2.36 5.62
CA VAL A 97 -17.29 3.31 5.66
C VAL A 97 -17.34 4.25 4.45
N VAL A 98 -16.26 4.36 3.69
CA VAL A 98 -16.22 5.17 2.46
C VAL A 98 -16.87 4.38 1.33
N ALA A 99 -18.06 4.81 0.90
CA ALA A 99 -18.90 4.07 -0.03
C ALA A 99 -18.31 3.94 -1.45
N SER A 100 -17.62 4.99 -1.92
CA SER A 100 -17.01 5.01 -3.24
C SER A 100 -15.68 4.28 -3.23
N PHE A 101 -15.50 3.32 -4.15
CA PHE A 101 -14.22 2.59 -4.29
C PHE A 101 -13.05 3.53 -4.60
N CYS A 102 -13.23 4.46 -5.56
CA CYS A 102 -12.18 5.41 -5.93
C CYS A 102 -11.81 6.34 -4.74
N SER A 103 -12.82 6.91 -4.06
CA SER A 103 -12.59 7.79 -2.91
C SER A 103 -11.93 7.04 -1.75
N ARG A 104 -12.30 5.77 -1.54
CA ARG A 104 -11.67 4.91 -0.55
C ARG A 104 -10.20 4.69 -0.86
N ARG A 105 -9.87 4.25 -2.08
CA ARG A 105 -8.48 4.07 -2.52
C ARG A 105 -7.67 5.35 -2.37
N MET A 106 -8.24 6.48 -2.74
CA MET A 106 -7.59 7.78 -2.60
C MET A 106 -7.29 8.13 -1.13
N ALA A 107 -8.23 7.88 -0.22
CA ALA A 107 -8.05 8.15 1.21
C ALA A 107 -6.99 7.20 1.82
N GLU A 108 -6.98 5.92 1.42
CA GLU A 108 -5.97 4.94 1.81
C GLU A 108 -4.58 5.38 1.39
N GLU A 109 -4.40 5.77 0.13
CA GLU A 109 -3.11 6.23 -0.40
C GLU A 109 -2.63 7.52 0.29
N LEU A 110 -3.49 8.53 0.43
CA LEU A 110 -3.13 9.79 1.08
C LEU A 110 -2.60 9.55 2.49
N GLU A 111 -3.26 8.73 3.28
CA GLU A 111 -2.82 8.41 4.63
C GLU A 111 -1.51 7.60 4.62
N ALA A 112 -1.38 6.61 3.73
CA ALA A 112 -0.16 5.81 3.64
C ALA A 112 1.06 6.67 3.28
N TYR A 113 0.93 7.59 2.32
CA TYR A 113 1.98 8.57 1.99
C TYR A 113 2.27 9.54 3.14
N GLU A 114 1.26 9.99 3.88
CA GLU A 114 1.47 10.85 5.04
C GLU A 114 2.30 10.14 6.12
N ILE A 115 1.94 8.90 6.47
CA ILE A 115 2.66 8.10 7.46
C ILE A 115 4.08 7.80 6.97
N GLN A 116 4.25 7.42 5.71
CA GLN A 116 5.54 7.20 5.07
C GLN A 116 6.44 8.44 5.19
N ASN A 117 5.92 9.63 4.89
CA ASN A 117 6.69 10.87 4.96
C ASN A 117 7.03 11.29 6.41
N ARG A 118 6.16 11.00 7.37
CA ARG A 118 6.46 11.18 8.79
C ARG A 118 7.61 10.25 9.24
N TYR A 119 7.61 9.01 8.78
CA TYR A 119 8.72 8.08 9.02
C TYR A 119 10.03 8.60 8.41
N LEU A 120 10.03 9.00 7.13
CA LEU A 120 11.20 9.54 6.44
C LEU A 120 11.76 10.79 7.14
N SER A 121 10.89 11.67 7.66
CA SER A 121 11.31 12.81 8.48
C SER A 121 12.07 12.39 9.74
N LYS A 122 11.60 11.36 10.44
CA LYS A 122 12.27 10.84 11.64
C LYS A 122 13.58 10.11 11.32
N ALA A 123 13.67 9.48 10.15
CA ALA A 123 14.89 8.83 9.67
C ALA A 123 15.97 9.80 9.16
N ASN A 124 15.78 11.12 9.33
CA ASN A 124 16.72 12.17 8.92
C ASN A 124 17.09 12.14 7.42
N THR A 125 16.20 11.66 6.55
CA THR A 125 16.41 11.71 5.11
C THR A 125 15.70 12.93 4.49
N SER A 126 16.35 13.56 3.51
CA SER A 126 15.74 14.65 2.73
C SER A 126 14.75 14.14 1.67
N ARG A 127 14.78 12.84 1.36
CA ARG A 127 13.86 12.21 0.41
C ARG A 127 12.42 12.24 0.93
N ARG A 128 11.47 12.43 0.02
CA ARG A 128 10.03 12.38 0.31
C ARG A 128 9.35 11.52 -0.73
N ALA A 129 8.33 10.78 -0.30
CA ALA A 129 7.43 10.08 -1.19
C ALA A 129 6.35 11.04 -1.69
N LEU A 130 6.10 11.03 -3.01
CA LEU A 130 5.15 11.93 -3.65
C LEU A 130 3.91 11.16 -4.09
N PHE A 131 2.76 11.58 -3.58
CA PHE A 131 1.47 11.11 -4.06
C PHE A 131 1.05 11.91 -5.31
N MET A 132 0.90 11.22 -6.44
CA MET A 132 0.56 11.81 -7.73
C MET A 132 -0.94 11.69 -8.07
N GLY A 133 -1.76 11.23 -7.13
CA GLY A 133 -3.20 11.08 -7.32
C GLY A 133 -3.94 12.41 -7.23
N SER A 134 -5.13 12.47 -7.85
CA SER A 134 -6.03 13.63 -7.80
C SER A 134 -7.42 13.18 -7.35
N THR A 135 -7.93 13.77 -6.28
CA THR A 135 -9.28 13.51 -5.75
C THR A 135 -10.39 13.88 -6.74
N GLY A 136 -10.15 14.85 -7.64
CA GLY A 136 -11.12 15.28 -8.65
C GLY A 136 -11.47 14.20 -9.68
N LYS A 137 -10.60 13.21 -9.88
CA LYS A 137 -10.85 12.09 -10.83
C LYS A 137 -11.80 11.03 -10.31
N CYS A 138 -12.11 11.02 -9.02
CA CYS A 138 -12.99 10.00 -8.44
C CYS A 138 -14.47 10.24 -8.77
N ALA A 139 -14.91 11.47 -8.97
CA ALA A 139 -16.30 11.76 -9.33
C ALA A 139 -16.70 11.08 -10.65
N ASP A 140 -15.86 11.22 -11.68
CA ASP A 140 -16.09 10.63 -13.00
C ASP A 140 -16.02 9.10 -12.99
N ALA A 141 -15.08 8.53 -12.22
CA ALA A 141 -14.93 7.09 -12.10
C ALA A 141 -16.11 6.44 -11.35
N ASP A 142 -16.62 7.09 -10.32
CA ASP A 142 -17.78 6.62 -9.55
C ASP A 142 -19.08 6.69 -10.36
N GLU A 143 -19.24 7.70 -11.21
CA GLU A 143 -20.38 7.81 -12.12
C GLU A 143 -20.35 6.70 -13.17
N ALA A 144 -19.19 6.44 -13.79
CA ALA A 144 -19.01 5.34 -14.74
C ALA A 144 -19.30 3.98 -14.11
N PHE A 145 -18.86 3.73 -12.88
CA PHE A 145 -19.11 2.49 -12.15
C PHE A 145 -20.60 2.29 -11.85
N ARG A 146 -21.31 3.34 -11.41
CA ARG A 146 -22.76 3.31 -11.17
C ARG A 146 -23.53 3.03 -12.46
N ALA A 147 -23.15 3.64 -13.58
CA ALA A 147 -23.77 3.42 -14.88
C ALA A 147 -23.65 1.95 -15.33
N GLN A 148 -22.49 1.31 -15.12
CA GLN A 148 -22.27 -0.11 -15.43
C GLN A 148 -23.10 -1.04 -14.54
N ALA A 149 -23.20 -0.74 -13.24
CA ALA A 149 -23.98 -1.53 -12.29
C ALA A 149 -25.50 -1.53 -12.61
N HIS A 150 -26.01 -0.46 -13.22
CA HIS A 150 -27.43 -0.34 -13.64
C HIS A 150 -27.70 -0.96 -15.01
N SER A 151 -26.67 -1.25 -15.81
CA SER A 151 -26.82 -1.83 -17.16
C SER A 151 -26.77 -3.37 -17.20
N GLN A 152 -26.55 -4.04 -16.06
CA GLN A 152 -26.66 -5.49 -16.00
C GLN A 152 -28.14 -5.91 -16.06
N PRO A 153 -28.56 -6.72 -17.06
CA PRO A 153 -29.92 -7.24 -17.10
C PRO A 153 -30.14 -8.09 -15.83
N LYS A 154 -31.26 -7.81 -15.15
CA LYS A 154 -31.74 -8.70 -14.10
C LYS A 154 -32.01 -10.04 -14.78
N GLY A 155 -31.17 -11.03 -14.49
CA GLY A 155 -31.40 -12.41 -14.92
C GLY A 155 -32.72 -12.89 -14.33
N ASP A 156 -33.60 -13.34 -15.21
CA ASP A 156 -34.81 -14.07 -14.87
C ASP A 156 -34.50 -15.42 -14.26
#